data_b69008dd301a3321ac28db70cdea9a16
#
_entry.id   b69008dd301a3321ac28db70cdea9a16
#
_cell.length_a   1.000
_cell.length_b   1.000
_cell.length_c   1.000
_cell.angle_alpha   90.00
_cell.angle_beta   90.00
_cell.angle_gamma   90.00
#
_symmetry.space_group_name_H-M   'P 1'
#
loop_
_entity.id
_entity.type
_entity.pdbx_description
1 polymer ?
#
loop_
_entity_poly.entity_id
_entity_poly.type
_entity_poly.pdbx_seq_one_letter_code
_entity_poly.pdbx_strand_id
1 'polypeptide(L)'
;MDARSRNARGDAGGFLYQGLGEYRKLPVKRFPAVDARQTAESRYWREFASSALSEQVNAVTSVSYGGVGSEGGRATLAATSGARVTLYAPSGARKLRTFARFKDVAYSGVLRDDGRALAVGGQAGVVQLFDCGSRAVLRKFAAHAAAVRAVRWSGDKLHLASASDDATVRVWDISTGSCVRRHDGHKDYVRALERSPTTADIWASGSYDHGVKLWDARVGREAVMTLDHGFPVEDIAWYPNGNLLVSVGGEDVCVWDVLGGGRLLQRLRSHQKTITTVHVHEDAGPPSFASGYEITGYGAVDSKAPRMITGSLDGFVKIHELDTFTVTHSIKYPGPILSFSLSPDANCLATGLANKVMSVRRRTKPRNRDDPSGYQGIQRKKKGYTVKKPRRLDAGHWRYFIRGQNSKAAADATKILRQRRVHLAAHDRMLKQFRYGDALDAALHLGRAEVVAAVIEEVGRRGGLQKALANRDDASLLPILEYINKNISKPRHTAQMVNIANRIIDLYGGDVGASATVDDGLRRIQEKVRTQLRLHETLTQLQGMALMITGA
;
A
#
# COMPACT_ATOMS: atom_id res chain seq x y z
N MET A 1 -35.17 61.92 -9.22
CA MET A 1 -34.47 61.14 -10.23
C MET A 1 -33.11 60.82 -9.65
N ASP A 2 -33.05 59.76 -9.02
CA ASP A 2 -32.38 58.46 -9.12
C ASP A 2 -31.04 58.46 -8.41
N ALA A 3 -30.94 58.01 -7.20
CA ALA A 3 -30.82 56.62 -6.76
C ALA A 3 -29.74 55.79 -7.49
N ARG A 4 -28.49 55.94 -7.10
CA ARG A 4 -27.44 54.89 -7.13
C ARG A 4 -26.08 55.40 -6.64
N SER A 5 -25.93 55.51 -5.35
CA SER A 5 -24.61 55.62 -4.71
C SER A 5 -24.71 55.10 -3.29
N ARG A 6 -24.63 53.78 -3.15
CA ARG A 6 -24.42 53.15 -1.83
C ARG A 6 -23.59 51.92 -2.06
N ASN A 7 -22.36 52.01 -1.68
CA ASN A 7 -21.61 51.05 -0.89
C ASN A 7 -20.10 51.10 -1.17
N ALA A 8 -19.51 52.17 -0.67
CA ALA A 8 -18.08 52.18 -0.36
C ALA A 8 -17.95 52.60 1.10
N ARG A 9 -18.15 51.69 2.03
CA ARG A 9 -17.65 51.84 3.40
C ARG A 9 -16.48 50.88 3.57
N GLY A 10 -15.29 51.45 3.49
CA GLY A 10 -14.09 50.86 4.02
C GLY A 10 -14.17 50.80 5.53
N ASP A 11 -14.33 49.65 6.09
CA ASP A 11 -14.13 49.41 7.50
C ASP A 11 -12.64 49.26 7.79
N ALA A 12 -11.99 50.40 8.04
CA ALA A 12 -10.80 50.49 8.85
C ALA A 12 -11.30 50.48 10.33
N GLY A 13 -11.58 49.31 10.85
CA GLY A 13 -12.05 49.13 12.23
C GLY A 13 -10.99 48.46 13.06
N GLY A 14 -10.44 49.23 13.99
CA GLY A 14 -9.44 48.82 14.97
C GLY A 14 -9.80 47.60 15.79
N PHE A 15 -8.76 46.92 16.23
CA PHE A 15 -8.80 45.87 17.21
C PHE A 15 -9.42 46.35 18.52
N LEU A 16 -10.69 46.09 18.75
CA LEU A 16 -11.29 46.16 20.06
C LEU A 16 -11.48 44.74 20.56
N TYR A 17 -10.73 44.38 21.59
CA TYR A 17 -10.99 43.20 22.42
C TYR A 17 -12.37 43.36 23.07
N GLN A 18 -13.37 42.73 22.54
CA GLN A 18 -14.62 42.51 23.24
C GLN A 18 -14.76 41.04 23.59
N GLY A 19 -14.90 40.83 24.87
CA GLY A 19 -15.27 39.70 25.74
C GLY A 19 -15.50 38.33 25.15
N LEU A 20 -14.87 37.36 25.77
CA LEU A 20 -15.26 35.95 25.91
C LEU A 20 -16.56 35.52 25.17
N GLY A 21 -16.42 34.91 23.98
CA GLY A 21 -17.56 34.18 23.45
C GLY A 21 -17.59 33.76 22.01
N GLU A 22 -17.01 34.46 21.06
CA GLU A 22 -17.08 34.02 19.68
C GLU A 22 -15.75 34.20 18.95
N TYR A 23 -15.09 33.08 18.72
CA TYR A 23 -13.96 33.03 17.78
C TYR A 23 -14.43 33.44 16.39
N ARG A 24 -14.04 34.60 15.94
CA ARG A 24 -14.30 35.07 14.57
C ARG A 24 -13.62 34.09 13.59
N LYS A 25 -14.42 33.35 12.84
CA LYS A 25 -13.90 32.42 11.82
C LYS A 25 -13.09 33.21 10.82
N LEU A 26 -11.77 32.96 10.79
CA LEU A 26 -10.90 33.57 9.78
C LEU A 26 -11.41 33.23 8.38
N PRO A 27 -11.56 34.23 7.50
CA PRO A 27 -11.99 33.98 6.13
C PRO A 27 -10.98 33.09 5.43
N VAL A 28 -11.40 31.90 5.05
CA VAL A 28 -10.55 30.99 4.26
C VAL A 28 -10.32 31.67 2.91
N LYS A 29 -9.06 32.00 2.58
CA LYS A 29 -8.68 32.48 1.25
C LYS A 29 -9.22 31.50 0.22
N ARG A 30 -10.25 31.90 -0.50
CA ARG A 30 -10.71 31.18 -1.69
C ARG A 30 -9.80 31.61 -2.83
N PHE A 31 -8.85 30.75 -3.17
CA PHE A 31 -8.19 30.92 -4.46
C PHE A 31 -9.29 30.77 -5.54
N PRO A 32 -9.34 31.66 -6.54
CA PRO A 32 -10.26 31.50 -7.64
C PRO A 32 -10.10 30.08 -8.18
N ALA A 33 -11.21 29.38 -8.35
CA ALA A 33 -11.19 28.13 -9.10
C ALA A 33 -10.82 28.53 -10.53
N VAL A 34 -9.57 28.35 -10.89
CA VAL A 34 -9.18 28.41 -12.29
C VAL A 34 -9.99 27.30 -12.95
N ASP A 35 -10.83 27.64 -13.90
CA ASP A 35 -11.49 26.67 -14.76
C ASP A 35 -10.37 25.86 -15.40
N ALA A 36 -10.17 24.64 -14.87
CA ALA A 36 -9.09 23.79 -15.29
C ALA A 36 -9.41 23.34 -16.72
N ARG A 37 -8.86 24.04 -17.70
CA ARG A 37 -8.87 23.59 -19.09
C ARG A 37 -8.22 22.22 -19.08
N GLN A 38 -8.93 21.22 -19.59
CA GLN A 38 -8.39 19.87 -19.69
C GLN A 38 -7.24 19.89 -20.70
N THR A 39 -6.01 19.90 -20.20
CA THR A 39 -4.82 19.76 -21.02
C THR A 39 -4.72 18.34 -21.60
N ALA A 40 -3.98 18.15 -22.68
CA ALA A 40 -3.70 16.84 -23.26
C ALA A 40 -3.06 15.90 -22.21
N GLU A 41 -2.15 16.44 -21.41
CA GLU A 41 -1.52 15.77 -20.25
C GLU A 41 -2.55 15.27 -19.23
N SER A 42 -3.43 16.14 -18.81
CA SER A 42 -4.47 15.80 -17.84
C SER A 42 -5.41 14.70 -18.37
N ARG A 43 -5.70 14.67 -19.66
CA ARG A 43 -6.47 13.59 -20.30
C ARG A 43 -5.69 12.28 -20.29
N TYR A 44 -4.43 12.30 -20.69
CA TYR A 44 -3.55 11.13 -20.70
C TYR A 44 -3.47 10.45 -19.34
N TRP A 45 -3.20 11.21 -18.27
CA TRP A 45 -3.07 10.66 -16.92
C TRP A 45 -4.41 10.24 -16.30
N ARG A 46 -5.53 10.79 -16.76
CA ARG A 46 -6.88 10.32 -16.37
C ARG A 46 -7.24 8.97 -16.96
N GLU A 47 -6.62 8.57 -18.07
CA GLU A 47 -6.81 7.24 -18.66
C GLU A 47 -6.33 6.11 -17.73
N PHE A 48 -5.47 6.39 -16.76
CA PHE A 48 -5.10 5.47 -15.69
C PHE A 48 -6.24 5.27 -14.68
N ALA A 49 -7.42 4.90 -15.16
CA ALA A 49 -8.64 4.78 -14.37
C ALA A 49 -8.84 3.41 -13.75
N SER A 50 -8.40 2.34 -14.42
CA SER A 50 -8.50 0.97 -13.93
C SER A 50 -7.50 0.75 -12.79
N SER A 51 -7.98 0.37 -11.60
CA SER A 51 -7.13 0.13 -10.44
C SER A 51 -7.28 -1.29 -9.91
N ALA A 52 -6.17 -1.99 -9.78
CA ALA A 52 -6.08 -3.19 -8.96
C ALA A 52 -5.49 -2.79 -7.59
N LEU A 53 -6.22 -3.07 -6.52
CA LEU A 53 -5.78 -2.84 -5.16
C LEU A 53 -5.43 -4.18 -4.53
N SER A 54 -4.22 -4.31 -4.01
CA SER A 54 -3.74 -5.51 -3.31
C SER A 54 -3.34 -5.13 -1.89
N GLU A 55 -3.99 -5.74 -0.91
CA GLU A 55 -3.59 -5.60 0.49
C GLU A 55 -2.39 -6.48 0.79
N GLN A 56 -1.38 -5.90 1.42
CA GLN A 56 -0.17 -6.55 1.87
C GLN A 56 -0.19 -6.76 3.39
N VAL A 57 0.71 -7.58 3.89
CA VAL A 57 0.82 -7.84 5.35
C VAL A 57 1.37 -6.59 6.07
N ASN A 58 2.39 -5.97 5.48
CA ASN A 58 3.06 -4.78 6.02
C ASN A 58 3.05 -3.65 4.99
N ALA A 59 3.57 -2.48 5.37
CA ALA A 59 3.80 -1.37 4.45
C ALA A 59 4.63 -1.82 3.24
N VAL A 60 4.33 -1.28 2.08
CA VAL A 60 5.06 -1.60 0.84
C VAL A 60 6.26 -0.68 0.75
N THR A 61 7.45 -1.22 1.03
CA THR A 61 8.69 -0.44 1.09
C THR A 61 9.28 -0.15 -0.29
N SER A 62 9.19 -1.10 -1.21
CA SER A 62 9.72 -0.95 -2.57
C SER A 62 8.78 -1.57 -3.60
N VAL A 63 8.66 -0.90 -4.72
CA VAL A 63 7.92 -1.38 -5.90
C VAL A 63 8.81 -1.18 -7.11
N SER A 64 9.03 -2.22 -7.90
CA SER A 64 9.83 -2.14 -9.12
C SER A 64 9.21 -2.96 -10.25
N TYR A 65 9.17 -2.39 -11.44
CA TYR A 65 8.92 -3.15 -12.67
C TYR A 65 10.25 -3.70 -13.17
N GLY A 66 10.28 -5.02 -13.44
CA GLY A 66 11.38 -5.66 -14.13
C GLY A 66 11.03 -5.82 -15.60
N GLY A 67 12.05 -6.13 -16.39
CA GLY A 67 11.94 -6.25 -17.84
C GLY A 67 10.97 -7.32 -18.34
N VAL A 68 10.97 -7.48 -19.62
CA VAL A 68 10.09 -8.35 -20.40
C VAL A 68 10.32 -9.80 -20.01
N GLY A 69 9.51 -10.31 -19.09
CA GLY A 69 9.59 -11.70 -18.64
C GLY A 69 9.27 -12.70 -19.75
N SER A 70 9.76 -13.92 -19.60
CA SER A 70 9.65 -15.03 -20.55
C SER A 70 8.23 -15.48 -20.88
N GLU A 71 7.21 -15.02 -20.15
CA GLU A 71 5.81 -15.30 -20.43
C GLU A 71 5.16 -14.11 -21.20
N GLY A 72 5.33 -14.07 -22.50
CA GLY A 72 4.58 -13.21 -23.41
C GLY A 72 5.00 -11.74 -23.45
N GLY A 73 6.26 -11.40 -23.20
CA GLY A 73 6.80 -10.07 -23.45
C GLY A 73 6.29 -8.95 -22.53
N ARG A 74 5.76 -9.27 -21.35
CA ARG A 74 5.21 -8.27 -20.42
C ARG A 74 6.07 -8.14 -19.17
N ALA A 75 6.37 -6.90 -18.80
CA ALA A 75 7.10 -6.57 -17.58
C ALA A 75 6.40 -7.14 -16.34
N THR A 76 7.15 -7.76 -15.42
CA THR A 76 6.64 -8.23 -14.12
C THR A 76 6.82 -7.16 -13.06
N LEU A 77 5.93 -7.12 -12.08
CA LEU A 77 5.96 -6.18 -10.96
C LEU A 77 6.44 -6.89 -9.70
N ALA A 78 7.50 -6.41 -9.08
CA ALA A 78 7.95 -6.83 -7.76
C ALA A 78 7.48 -5.83 -6.70
N ALA A 79 6.88 -6.33 -5.62
CA ALA A 79 6.47 -5.54 -4.47
C ALA A 79 7.05 -6.14 -3.19
N THR A 80 7.80 -5.34 -2.45
CA THR A 80 8.45 -5.70 -1.19
C THR A 80 7.61 -5.23 -0.03
N SER A 81 7.27 -6.14 0.90
CA SER A 81 6.44 -5.84 2.06
C SER A 81 6.88 -6.67 3.27
N GLY A 82 7.51 -6.03 4.26
CA GLY A 82 8.09 -6.72 5.41
C GLY A 82 9.11 -7.79 5.00
N ALA A 83 8.97 -9.02 5.51
CA ALA A 83 9.86 -10.13 5.17
C ALA A 83 9.40 -10.91 3.92
N ARG A 84 8.77 -10.25 2.95
CA ARG A 84 8.24 -10.89 1.74
C ARG A 84 8.41 -10.02 0.52
N VAL A 85 8.77 -10.65 -0.59
CA VAL A 85 8.72 -10.04 -1.92
C VAL A 85 7.73 -10.83 -2.77
N THR A 86 6.76 -10.15 -3.34
CA THR A 86 5.72 -10.78 -4.15
C THR A 86 5.80 -10.27 -5.59
N LEU A 87 5.88 -11.19 -6.52
CA LEU A 87 5.80 -10.87 -7.95
C LEU A 87 4.35 -10.89 -8.40
N TYR A 88 3.99 -9.90 -9.18
CA TYR A 88 2.68 -9.72 -9.78
C TYR A 88 2.76 -9.66 -11.29
N ALA A 89 1.66 -10.00 -11.95
CA ALA A 89 1.47 -9.67 -13.36
C ALA A 89 1.52 -8.14 -13.54
N PRO A 90 1.83 -7.61 -14.73
CA PRO A 90 1.98 -6.16 -14.97
C PRO A 90 0.79 -5.34 -14.52
N SER A 91 -0.41 -5.89 -14.62
CA SER A 91 -1.65 -5.24 -14.18
C SER A 91 -1.86 -5.22 -12.66
N GLY A 92 -0.99 -5.88 -11.87
CA GLY A 92 -1.12 -6.00 -10.42
C GLY A 92 -2.28 -6.87 -9.93
N ALA A 93 -3.10 -7.39 -10.83
CA ALA A 93 -4.31 -8.15 -10.45
C ALA A 93 -4.01 -9.58 -10.01
N ARG A 94 -2.98 -10.20 -10.59
CA ARG A 94 -2.63 -11.61 -10.34
C ARG A 94 -1.28 -11.71 -9.65
N LYS A 95 -1.24 -12.37 -8.49
CA LYS A 95 0.00 -12.79 -7.85
C LYS A 95 0.61 -13.94 -8.65
N LEU A 96 1.87 -13.81 -9.04
CA LEU A 96 2.60 -14.83 -9.76
C LEU A 96 3.39 -15.72 -8.78
N ARG A 97 4.24 -15.11 -7.96
CA ARG A 97 5.14 -15.81 -7.05
C ARG A 97 5.37 -15.00 -5.78
N THR A 98 5.68 -15.67 -4.68
CA THR A 98 6.04 -15.05 -3.40
C THR A 98 7.33 -15.64 -2.89
N PHE A 99 8.26 -14.77 -2.51
CA PHE A 99 9.52 -15.08 -1.84
C PHE A 99 9.38 -14.68 -0.37
N ALA A 100 9.49 -15.64 0.52
CA ALA A 100 9.31 -15.46 1.97
C ALA A 100 10.47 -16.07 2.79
N ARG A 101 11.61 -16.35 2.15
CA ARG A 101 12.78 -16.96 2.79
C ARG A 101 13.73 -15.93 3.42
N PHE A 102 13.18 -14.81 3.88
CA PHE A 102 13.96 -13.78 4.57
C PHE A 102 13.82 -13.98 6.09
N LYS A 103 14.95 -13.89 6.81
CA LYS A 103 14.95 -13.90 8.27
C LYS A 103 14.42 -12.58 8.81
N ASP A 104 14.74 -11.47 8.12
CA ASP A 104 14.45 -10.10 8.53
C ASP A 104 13.67 -9.33 7.45
N VAL A 105 13.42 -8.04 7.73
CA VAL A 105 12.72 -7.16 6.82
C VAL A 105 13.53 -6.94 5.55
N ALA A 106 12.88 -7.11 4.40
CA ALA A 106 13.39 -6.74 3.09
C ALA A 106 12.98 -5.30 2.77
N TYR A 107 13.93 -4.48 2.34
CA TYR A 107 13.68 -3.07 2.02
C TYR A 107 13.59 -2.81 0.52
N SER A 108 14.48 -3.38 -0.26
CA SER A 108 14.55 -3.20 -1.71
C SER A 108 14.46 -4.54 -2.41
N GLY A 109 13.58 -4.65 -3.41
CA GLY A 109 13.45 -5.82 -4.25
C GLY A 109 13.41 -5.40 -5.70
N VAL A 110 14.47 -5.68 -6.48
CA VAL A 110 14.61 -5.25 -7.87
C VAL A 110 14.81 -6.45 -8.79
N LEU A 111 13.97 -6.52 -9.80
CA LEU A 111 14.09 -7.52 -10.86
C LEU A 111 15.17 -7.12 -11.85
N ARG A 112 15.90 -8.13 -12.35
CA ARG A 112 16.79 -7.95 -13.50
C ARG A 112 15.96 -7.72 -14.77
N ASP A 113 16.51 -6.99 -15.72
CA ASP A 113 15.80 -6.60 -16.96
C ASP A 113 15.27 -7.79 -17.77
N ASP A 114 15.84 -8.99 -17.61
CA ASP A 114 15.35 -10.22 -18.25
C ASP A 114 14.21 -10.91 -17.47
N GLY A 115 13.86 -10.42 -16.28
CA GLY A 115 12.82 -10.98 -15.41
C GLY A 115 13.17 -12.34 -14.77
N ARG A 116 14.39 -12.86 -14.96
CA ARG A 116 14.79 -14.19 -14.47
C ARG A 116 15.37 -14.17 -13.06
N ALA A 117 15.95 -13.05 -12.65
CA ALA A 117 16.60 -12.92 -11.35
C ALA A 117 16.01 -11.76 -10.54
N LEU A 118 15.88 -11.96 -9.24
CA LEU A 118 15.41 -10.97 -8.27
C LEU A 118 16.51 -10.74 -7.23
N ALA A 119 16.96 -9.49 -7.11
CA ALA A 119 17.89 -9.08 -6.05
C ALA A 119 17.12 -8.38 -4.92
N VAL A 120 17.43 -8.74 -3.68
CA VAL A 120 16.73 -8.23 -2.49
C VAL A 120 17.73 -7.84 -1.43
N GLY A 121 17.63 -6.59 -0.95
CA GLY A 121 18.38 -6.07 0.20
C GLY A 121 17.57 -6.18 1.49
N GLY A 122 18.20 -6.67 2.56
CA GLY A 122 17.55 -6.91 3.84
C GLY A 122 18.16 -6.14 5.01
N GLN A 123 17.47 -6.16 6.15
CA GLN A 123 17.86 -5.49 7.38
C GLN A 123 19.16 -6.04 7.98
N ALA A 124 19.42 -7.34 7.80
CA ALA A 124 20.63 -8.00 8.30
C ALA A 124 21.92 -7.64 7.53
N GLY A 125 21.91 -6.67 6.61
CA GLY A 125 23.08 -6.35 5.79
C GLY A 125 23.37 -7.36 4.67
N VAL A 126 22.42 -8.27 4.39
CA VAL A 126 22.59 -9.33 3.39
C VAL A 126 21.80 -8.98 2.14
N VAL A 127 22.46 -9.03 1.00
CA VAL A 127 21.81 -9.02 -0.30
C VAL A 127 21.62 -10.47 -0.77
N GLN A 128 20.39 -10.81 -1.12
CA GLN A 128 20.04 -12.15 -1.60
C GLN A 128 19.61 -12.09 -3.05
N LEU A 129 20.15 -13.00 -3.84
CA LEU A 129 19.80 -13.19 -5.24
C LEU A 129 18.95 -14.45 -5.39
N PHE A 130 17.77 -14.31 -5.98
CA PHE A 130 16.85 -15.40 -6.23
C PHE A 130 16.66 -15.64 -7.72
N ASP A 131 16.50 -16.90 -8.09
CA ASP A 131 15.94 -17.26 -9.38
C ASP A 131 14.41 -17.15 -9.35
N CYS A 132 13.86 -16.38 -10.26
CA CYS A 132 12.41 -16.20 -10.37
C CYS A 132 11.70 -17.50 -10.80
N GLY A 133 12.38 -18.42 -11.51
CA GLY A 133 11.84 -19.69 -11.96
C GLY A 133 11.67 -20.69 -10.82
N SER A 134 12.76 -21.08 -10.19
CA SER A 134 12.81 -22.12 -9.16
C SER A 134 12.55 -21.59 -7.75
N ARG A 135 12.56 -20.29 -7.52
CA ARG A 135 12.54 -19.62 -6.21
C ARG A 135 13.76 -20.00 -5.32
N ALA A 136 14.80 -20.53 -5.91
CA ALA A 136 16.02 -20.86 -5.20
C ALA A 136 16.85 -19.60 -4.93
N VAL A 137 17.58 -19.59 -3.82
CA VAL A 137 18.60 -18.59 -3.56
C VAL A 137 19.84 -18.95 -4.37
N LEU A 138 20.18 -18.13 -5.35
CA LEU A 138 21.37 -18.31 -6.19
C LEU A 138 22.64 -17.88 -5.46
N ARG A 139 22.62 -16.71 -4.82
CA ARG A 139 23.76 -16.12 -4.11
C ARG A 139 23.30 -15.32 -2.88
N LYS A 140 24.21 -15.22 -1.91
CA LYS A 140 24.07 -14.35 -0.74
C LYS A 140 25.36 -13.54 -0.59
N PHE A 141 25.22 -12.24 -0.51
CA PHE A 141 26.33 -11.31 -0.31
C PHE A 141 26.18 -10.72 1.11
N ALA A 142 27.03 -11.15 2.02
CA ALA A 142 26.95 -10.82 3.44
C ALA A 142 28.22 -10.10 3.88
N ALA A 143 28.39 -8.83 3.48
CA ALA A 143 29.53 -8.04 3.90
C ALA A 143 29.13 -6.65 4.45
N HIS A 144 27.90 -6.16 4.21
CA HIS A 144 27.45 -4.95 4.86
C HIS A 144 27.24 -5.16 6.35
N ALA A 145 27.63 -4.16 7.15
CA ALA A 145 27.49 -4.19 8.61
C ALA A 145 26.08 -3.76 9.08
N ALA A 146 25.34 -3.05 8.24
CA ALA A 146 24.00 -2.53 8.54
C ALA A 146 23.00 -2.83 7.41
N ALA A 147 21.76 -2.37 7.57
CA ALA A 147 20.67 -2.65 6.64
C ALA A 147 20.96 -2.16 5.22
N VAL A 148 20.67 -3.00 4.23
CA VAL A 148 20.75 -2.65 2.80
C VAL A 148 19.43 -2.04 2.36
N ARG A 149 19.46 -0.76 2.00
CA ARG A 149 18.27 0.01 1.64
C ARG A 149 17.96 0.04 0.16
N ALA A 150 19.00 0.13 -0.66
CA ALA A 150 18.83 0.15 -2.10
C ALA A 150 19.72 -0.90 -2.76
N VAL A 151 19.19 -1.54 -3.78
CA VAL A 151 19.90 -2.51 -4.62
C VAL A 151 19.55 -2.18 -6.07
N ARG A 152 20.55 -2.18 -6.96
CA ARG A 152 20.38 -1.93 -8.40
C ARG A 152 21.25 -2.85 -9.23
N TRP A 153 20.70 -3.25 -10.36
CA TRP A 153 21.44 -4.03 -11.37
C TRP A 153 22.28 -3.12 -12.25
N SER A 154 23.48 -3.58 -12.60
CA SER A 154 24.27 -2.94 -13.65
C SER A 154 23.69 -3.20 -15.03
N GLY A 155 24.01 -2.35 -16.00
CA GLY A 155 23.58 -2.48 -17.39
C GLY A 155 24.09 -3.75 -18.07
N ASP A 156 25.25 -4.25 -17.66
CA ASP A 156 25.87 -5.49 -18.16
C ASP A 156 25.19 -6.76 -17.62
N LYS A 157 24.28 -6.64 -16.63
CA LYS A 157 23.58 -7.76 -15.97
C LYS A 157 24.47 -8.73 -15.19
N LEU A 158 25.79 -8.45 -15.12
CA LEU A 158 26.79 -9.26 -14.42
C LEU A 158 27.12 -8.70 -13.03
N HIS A 159 26.94 -7.39 -12.84
CA HIS A 159 27.21 -6.73 -11.59
C HIS A 159 25.93 -6.23 -10.90
N LEU A 160 26.01 -6.15 -9.59
CA LEU A 160 24.95 -5.65 -8.71
C LEU A 160 25.56 -4.61 -7.78
N ALA A 161 24.88 -3.48 -7.60
CA ALA A 161 25.29 -2.50 -6.60
C ALA A 161 24.31 -2.48 -5.43
N SER A 162 24.82 -2.25 -4.23
CA SER A 162 24.04 -2.14 -2.99
C SER A 162 24.48 -0.94 -2.17
N ALA A 163 23.51 -0.24 -1.59
CA ALA A 163 23.71 0.87 -0.66
C ALA A 163 23.13 0.52 0.70
N SER A 164 23.87 0.86 1.75
CA SER A 164 23.56 0.42 3.10
C SER A 164 23.60 1.58 4.11
N ASP A 165 22.92 1.35 5.23
CA ASP A 165 22.99 2.21 6.42
C ASP A 165 24.40 2.17 7.09
N ASP A 166 25.37 1.35 6.58
CA ASP A 166 26.77 1.38 6.99
C ASP A 166 27.60 2.49 6.30
N ALA A 167 26.95 3.43 5.62
CA ALA A 167 27.53 4.53 4.86
C ALA A 167 28.38 4.09 3.65
N THR A 168 28.32 2.82 3.24
CA THR A 168 29.08 2.31 2.11
C THR A 168 28.19 1.91 0.93
N VAL A 169 28.74 2.04 -0.28
CA VAL A 169 28.18 1.47 -1.50
C VAL A 169 29.12 0.36 -1.98
N ARG A 170 28.55 -0.80 -2.29
CA ARG A 170 29.34 -1.96 -2.74
C ARG A 170 28.83 -2.46 -4.09
N VAL A 171 29.80 -2.82 -4.95
CA VAL A 171 29.55 -3.44 -6.25
C VAL A 171 29.99 -4.89 -6.18
N TRP A 172 29.10 -5.79 -6.59
CA TRP A 172 29.26 -7.24 -6.51
C TRP A 172 29.31 -7.85 -7.90
N ASP A 173 30.18 -8.79 -8.10
CA ASP A 173 30.16 -9.68 -9.25
C ASP A 173 29.28 -10.90 -8.91
N ILE A 174 28.30 -11.17 -9.75
CA ILE A 174 27.37 -12.27 -9.57
C ILE A 174 28.02 -13.61 -9.83
N SER A 175 28.98 -13.66 -10.76
CA SER A 175 29.65 -14.88 -11.18
C SER A 175 30.57 -15.43 -10.07
N THR A 176 31.43 -14.59 -9.52
CA THR A 176 32.36 -14.95 -8.45
C THR A 176 31.73 -14.91 -7.07
N GLY A 177 30.69 -14.11 -6.88
CA GLY A 177 30.05 -13.90 -5.59
C GLY A 177 30.84 -12.98 -4.65
N SER A 178 31.86 -12.28 -5.16
CA SER A 178 32.75 -11.42 -4.40
C SER A 178 32.39 -9.93 -4.55
N CYS A 179 32.81 -9.12 -3.58
CA CYS A 179 32.73 -7.67 -3.67
C CYS A 179 33.87 -7.17 -4.55
N VAL A 180 33.56 -6.66 -5.72
CA VAL A 180 34.54 -6.10 -6.67
C VAL A 180 35.03 -4.74 -6.20
N ARG A 181 34.08 -3.88 -5.75
CA ARG A 181 34.39 -2.52 -5.32
C ARG A 181 33.62 -2.17 -4.05
N ARG A 182 34.29 -1.42 -3.19
CA ARG A 182 33.70 -0.78 -2.03
C ARG A 182 34.01 0.70 -2.11
N HIS A 183 32.97 1.50 -2.09
CA HIS A 183 33.05 2.95 -2.08
C HIS A 183 32.74 3.47 -0.67
N ASP A 184 33.74 4.10 -0.07
CA ASP A 184 33.68 4.70 1.27
C ASP A 184 33.80 6.21 1.11
N GLY A 185 32.83 6.96 1.56
CA GLY A 185 32.90 8.42 1.42
C GLY A 185 31.67 9.15 1.91
N HIS A 186 30.55 8.46 2.08
CA HIS A 186 29.41 8.99 2.80
C HIS A 186 29.67 8.97 4.31
N LYS A 187 29.08 9.92 5.03
CA LYS A 187 29.21 10.06 6.48
C LYS A 187 28.02 9.49 7.25
N ASP A 188 26.91 9.23 6.55
CA ASP A 188 25.67 8.77 7.13
C ASP A 188 24.99 7.76 6.19
N TYR A 189 23.82 7.26 6.57
CA TYR A 189 23.03 6.25 5.88
C TYR A 189 22.85 6.53 4.40
N VAL A 190 23.15 5.53 3.54
CA VAL A 190 22.93 5.63 2.10
C VAL A 190 21.58 4.98 1.75
N ARG A 191 20.63 5.81 1.36
CA ARG A 191 19.24 5.38 1.09
C ARG A 191 18.93 5.24 -0.38
N ALA A 192 19.54 6.04 -1.23
CA ALA A 192 19.34 6.07 -2.64
C ALA A 192 20.54 5.53 -3.40
N LEU A 193 20.28 4.78 -4.44
CA LEU A 193 21.28 4.27 -5.36
C LEU A 193 20.65 4.14 -6.74
N GLU A 194 21.30 4.67 -7.75
CA GLU A 194 20.84 4.51 -9.13
C GLU A 194 22.05 4.40 -10.09
N ARG A 195 21.88 3.65 -11.17
CA ARG A 195 22.91 3.49 -12.20
C ARG A 195 22.78 4.55 -13.27
N SER A 196 23.89 4.93 -13.91
CA SER A 196 23.84 5.74 -15.12
C SER A 196 23.18 4.96 -16.28
N PRO A 197 22.28 5.57 -17.05
CA PRO A 197 21.67 4.91 -18.19
C PRO A 197 22.65 4.71 -19.36
N THR A 198 23.68 5.56 -19.46
CA THR A 198 24.64 5.55 -20.59
C THR A 198 25.84 4.65 -20.34
N THR A 199 26.31 4.56 -19.09
CA THR A 199 27.53 3.82 -18.73
C THR A 199 27.23 2.83 -17.59
N ALA A 200 27.69 1.59 -17.74
CA ALA A 200 27.47 0.54 -16.75
C ALA A 200 28.26 0.74 -15.45
N ASP A 201 29.37 1.48 -15.53
CA ASP A 201 30.34 1.63 -14.43
C ASP A 201 30.08 2.84 -13.54
N ILE A 202 29.20 3.77 -13.96
CA ILE A 202 28.88 4.99 -13.21
C ILE A 202 27.63 4.79 -12.35
N TRP A 203 27.78 5.10 -11.06
CA TRP A 203 26.74 4.99 -10.06
C TRP A 203 26.53 6.32 -9.36
N ALA A 204 25.29 6.62 -9.01
CA ALA A 204 24.93 7.75 -8.14
C ALA A 204 24.35 7.22 -6.83
N SER A 205 24.79 7.76 -5.71
CA SER A 205 24.25 7.44 -4.39
C SER A 205 23.82 8.71 -3.64
N GLY A 206 22.74 8.59 -2.89
CA GLY A 206 22.21 9.65 -2.02
C GLY A 206 22.17 9.20 -0.57
N SER A 207 22.57 10.09 0.30
CA SER A 207 22.72 9.80 1.70
C SER A 207 22.01 10.84 2.60
N TYR A 208 21.83 10.44 3.84
CA TYR A 208 21.34 11.31 4.91
C TYR A 208 22.38 12.35 5.36
N ASP A 209 23.65 12.22 4.89
CA ASP A 209 24.67 13.27 5.00
C ASP A 209 24.40 14.49 4.10
N HIS A 210 23.22 14.56 3.47
CA HIS A 210 22.73 15.58 2.53
C HIS A 210 23.44 15.55 1.18
N GLY A 211 24.41 14.67 1.00
CA GLY A 211 25.23 14.56 -0.20
C GLY A 211 24.67 13.58 -1.23
N VAL A 212 24.85 13.91 -2.48
CA VAL A 212 24.76 13.00 -3.60
C VAL A 212 26.17 12.80 -4.16
N LYS A 213 26.61 11.56 -4.27
CA LYS A 213 27.94 11.23 -4.77
C LYS A 213 27.87 10.39 -6.04
N LEU A 214 28.76 10.72 -6.96
CA LEU A 214 28.96 9.95 -8.19
C LEU A 214 30.22 9.10 -8.06
N TRP A 215 30.11 7.85 -8.46
CA TRP A 215 31.16 6.85 -8.37
C TRP A 215 31.42 6.26 -9.74
N ASP A 216 32.69 6.11 -10.08
CA ASP A 216 33.13 5.32 -11.24
C ASP A 216 33.82 4.05 -10.75
N ALA A 217 33.24 2.90 -11.07
CA ALA A 217 33.79 1.61 -10.67
C ALA A 217 35.19 1.33 -11.24
N ARG A 218 35.62 2.08 -12.25
CA ARG A 218 36.96 1.93 -12.90
C ARG A 218 38.03 2.71 -12.16
N VAL A 219 37.70 3.89 -11.59
CA VAL A 219 38.70 4.88 -11.17
C VAL A 219 39.17 4.72 -9.73
N GLY A 220 38.40 4.14 -8.83
CA GLY A 220 38.85 3.96 -7.45
C GLY A 220 37.76 3.95 -6.38
N ARG A 221 38.16 4.24 -5.13
CA ARG A 221 37.24 4.24 -3.97
C ARG A 221 36.61 5.59 -3.70
N GLU A 222 37.20 6.67 -4.20
CA GLU A 222 36.76 8.03 -3.95
C GLU A 222 35.64 8.44 -4.91
N ALA A 223 34.79 9.36 -4.45
CA ALA A 223 33.73 9.90 -5.29
C ALA A 223 34.32 10.82 -6.36
N VAL A 224 33.91 10.61 -7.61
CA VAL A 224 34.29 11.47 -8.74
C VAL A 224 33.69 12.87 -8.56
N MET A 225 32.47 12.94 -8.01
CA MET A 225 31.76 14.20 -7.81
C MET A 225 30.91 14.12 -6.54
N THR A 226 30.81 15.24 -5.83
CA THR A 226 29.93 15.38 -4.67
C THR A 226 29.04 16.60 -4.86
N LEU A 227 27.72 16.41 -4.70
CA LEU A 227 26.67 17.41 -4.83
C LEU A 227 26.00 17.59 -3.49
N ASP A 228 25.78 18.82 -3.06
CA ASP A 228 25.12 19.12 -1.78
C ASP A 228 23.63 19.44 -2.02
N HIS A 229 22.75 18.54 -1.59
CA HIS A 229 21.29 18.69 -1.71
C HIS A 229 20.72 19.63 -0.63
N GLY A 230 21.36 19.68 0.54
CA GLY A 230 20.93 20.48 1.69
C GLY A 230 19.87 19.82 2.59
N PHE A 231 19.35 18.65 2.23
CA PHE A 231 18.43 17.82 3.01
C PHE A 231 18.80 16.35 2.86
N PRO A 232 18.41 15.48 3.82
CA PRO A 232 18.59 14.03 3.67
C PRO A 232 17.99 13.53 2.37
N VAL A 233 18.78 12.83 1.55
CA VAL A 233 18.39 12.36 0.24
C VAL A 233 17.69 11.01 0.38
N GLU A 234 16.43 10.91 -0.07
CA GLU A 234 15.63 9.70 0.00
C GLU A 234 15.71 8.88 -1.30
N ASP A 235 15.77 9.53 -2.47
CA ASP A 235 15.82 8.84 -3.76
C ASP A 235 16.54 9.68 -4.83
N ILE A 236 17.01 9.01 -5.88
CA ILE A 236 17.74 9.60 -7.01
C ILE A 236 17.23 8.97 -8.31
N ALA A 237 17.18 9.75 -9.36
CA ALA A 237 16.89 9.27 -10.72
C ALA A 237 17.75 9.98 -11.75
N TRP A 238 18.23 9.25 -12.74
CA TRP A 238 18.89 9.82 -13.90
C TRP A 238 17.90 10.21 -14.98
N TYR A 239 18.25 11.25 -15.72
CA TYR A 239 17.66 11.49 -17.02
C TYR A 239 18.12 10.42 -18.01
N PRO A 240 17.27 10.06 -18.97
CA PRO A 240 17.59 9.01 -19.94
C PRO A 240 18.86 9.26 -20.75
N ASN A 241 19.17 10.53 -21.03
CA ASN A 241 20.39 10.92 -21.74
C ASN A 241 21.67 10.85 -20.88
N GLY A 242 21.55 10.60 -19.55
CA GLY A 242 22.69 10.53 -18.64
C GLY A 242 23.35 11.86 -18.29
N ASN A 243 22.87 12.98 -18.80
CA ASN A 243 23.48 14.30 -18.58
C ASN A 243 23.00 14.96 -17.29
N LEU A 244 21.76 14.69 -16.93
CA LEU A 244 21.11 15.29 -15.76
C LEU A 244 20.79 14.23 -14.72
N LEU A 245 20.93 14.63 -13.48
CA LEU A 245 20.58 13.83 -12.29
C LEU A 245 19.51 14.57 -11.49
N VAL A 246 18.54 13.84 -10.98
CA VAL A 246 17.53 14.36 -10.08
C VAL A 246 17.74 13.74 -8.71
N SER A 247 17.79 14.55 -7.67
CA SER A 247 17.80 14.09 -6.28
C SER A 247 16.58 14.64 -5.53
N VAL A 248 16.01 13.82 -4.65
CA VAL A 248 14.86 14.22 -3.84
C VAL A 248 15.17 14.03 -2.36
N GLY A 249 14.83 15.04 -1.58
CA GLY A 249 15.03 15.03 -0.13
C GLY A 249 14.23 16.13 0.54
N GLY A 250 13.68 15.87 1.73
CA GLY A 250 12.77 16.81 2.35
C GLY A 250 11.59 17.17 1.44
N GLU A 251 11.34 18.43 1.20
CA GLU A 251 10.28 18.93 0.30
C GLU A 251 10.83 19.34 -1.07
N ASP A 252 12.13 19.24 -1.26
CA ASP A 252 12.86 19.75 -2.41
C ASP A 252 13.16 18.65 -3.43
N VAL A 253 13.08 19.02 -4.70
CA VAL A 253 13.58 18.25 -5.84
C VAL A 253 14.67 19.08 -6.47
N CYS A 254 15.89 18.57 -6.53
CA CYS A 254 17.04 19.24 -7.15
C CYS A 254 17.40 18.56 -8.47
N VAL A 255 17.62 19.34 -9.49
CA VAL A 255 18.06 18.89 -10.80
C VAL A 255 19.48 19.39 -11.03
N TRP A 256 20.39 18.47 -11.34
CA TRP A 256 21.83 18.69 -11.45
C TRP A 256 22.31 18.44 -12.86
N ASP A 257 23.18 19.30 -13.33
CA ASP A 257 23.92 19.08 -14.59
C ASP A 257 25.26 18.40 -14.25
N VAL A 258 25.34 17.11 -14.56
CA VAL A 258 26.51 16.30 -14.29
C VAL A 258 27.66 16.66 -15.24
N LEU A 259 27.37 16.93 -16.53
CA LEU A 259 28.38 17.32 -17.50
C LEU A 259 28.95 18.71 -17.24
N GLY A 260 28.12 19.61 -16.73
CA GLY A 260 28.52 20.97 -16.31
C GLY A 260 29.24 21.03 -14.96
N GLY A 261 29.81 19.91 -14.47
CA GLY A 261 30.58 19.87 -13.23
C GLY A 261 29.72 19.82 -11.98
N GLY A 262 28.49 19.33 -12.03
CA GLY A 262 27.62 19.18 -10.86
C GLY A 262 26.86 20.46 -10.50
N ARG A 263 26.62 21.32 -11.46
CA ARG A 263 25.88 22.57 -11.23
C ARG A 263 24.41 22.31 -10.95
N LEU A 264 23.84 22.93 -9.90
CA LEU A 264 22.41 22.93 -9.65
C LEU A 264 21.69 23.78 -10.72
N LEU A 265 20.85 23.14 -11.55
CA LEU A 265 20.04 23.83 -12.55
C LEU A 265 18.76 24.39 -11.95
N GLN A 266 18.04 23.56 -11.18
CA GLN A 266 16.73 23.93 -10.66
C GLN A 266 16.47 23.27 -9.31
N ARG A 267 15.78 24.02 -8.43
CA ARG A 267 15.24 23.51 -7.16
C ARG A 267 13.74 23.72 -7.14
N LEU A 268 12.98 22.65 -7.01
CA LEU A 268 11.50 22.65 -7.07
C LEU A 268 10.91 22.29 -5.72
N ARG A 269 9.93 23.06 -5.26
CA ARG A 269 9.12 22.79 -4.06
C ARG A 269 7.69 22.60 -4.45
N SER A 270 7.34 21.38 -4.80
CA SER A 270 5.99 21.05 -5.21
C SER A 270 5.17 20.32 -4.15
N HIS A 271 5.82 19.61 -3.24
CA HIS A 271 5.19 18.82 -2.18
C HIS A 271 5.17 19.53 -0.82
N GLN A 272 4.31 19.07 0.09
CA GLN A 272 4.16 19.63 1.44
C GLN A 272 4.78 18.76 2.54
N LYS A 273 5.25 17.56 2.17
CA LYS A 273 5.97 16.62 3.05
C LYS A 273 7.12 16.01 2.28
N THR A 274 7.93 15.26 3.00
CA THR A 274 9.09 14.57 2.44
C THR A 274 8.71 13.78 1.20
N ILE A 275 9.50 13.96 0.16
CA ILE A 275 9.43 13.22 -1.08
C ILE A 275 10.24 11.95 -0.87
N THR A 276 9.63 10.79 -1.09
CA THR A 276 10.22 9.49 -0.82
C THR A 276 10.78 8.81 -2.04
N THR A 277 10.32 9.20 -3.22
CA THR A 277 10.71 8.50 -4.45
C THR A 277 10.53 9.40 -5.66
N VAL A 278 11.43 9.23 -6.63
CA VAL A 278 11.43 9.91 -7.93
C VAL A 278 11.68 8.90 -9.04
N HIS A 279 11.09 9.13 -10.18
CA HIS A 279 11.31 8.32 -11.38
C HIS A 279 11.23 9.21 -12.61
N VAL A 280 12.18 9.06 -13.51
CA VAL A 280 12.20 9.72 -14.81
C VAL A 280 11.94 8.67 -15.87
N HIS A 281 11.01 8.93 -16.76
CA HIS A 281 10.63 8.01 -17.81
C HIS A 281 10.65 8.72 -19.17
N GLU A 282 11.24 8.08 -20.16
CA GLU A 282 11.42 8.65 -21.50
C GLU A 282 10.10 8.88 -22.24
N ASP A 283 9.21 7.90 -22.15
CA ASP A 283 8.00 7.81 -22.96
C ASP A 283 6.70 8.05 -22.17
N ALA A 284 6.75 8.77 -21.06
CA ALA A 284 5.61 8.95 -20.17
C ALA A 284 4.86 10.27 -20.45
N GLY A 285 4.15 10.34 -21.54
CA GLY A 285 3.34 11.54 -21.81
C GLY A 285 2.57 11.44 -23.12
N PRO A 286 1.65 12.37 -23.39
CA PRO A 286 1.12 12.54 -24.72
C PRO A 286 2.25 13.02 -25.65
N PRO A 287 2.15 12.75 -26.96
CA PRO A 287 3.10 13.29 -27.91
C PRO A 287 3.19 14.82 -27.72
N SER A 288 4.40 15.32 -27.50
CA SER A 288 4.62 16.78 -27.40
C SER A 288 4.42 17.38 -28.79
N PHE A 289 3.33 18.09 -28.96
CA PHE A 289 3.25 19.05 -30.05
C PHE A 289 4.17 20.20 -29.64
N ALA A 290 5.45 20.11 -30.02
CA ALA A 290 6.37 21.21 -29.88
C ALA A 290 5.73 22.42 -30.56
N SER A 291 5.53 23.44 -29.76
CA SER A 291 5.06 24.78 -30.11
C SER A 291 5.08 25.13 -31.58
N GLY A 292 3.91 25.18 -32.20
CA GLY A 292 3.62 26.17 -33.25
C GLY A 292 4.23 26.02 -34.63
N TYR A 293 4.82 24.88 -35.01
CA TYR A 293 5.17 24.60 -36.38
C TYR A 293 4.35 23.42 -36.91
N GLU A 294 3.33 23.72 -37.70
CA GLU A 294 2.71 22.77 -38.62
C GLU A 294 3.75 22.40 -39.69
N ILE A 295 4.48 21.32 -39.48
CA ILE A 295 5.23 20.67 -40.54
C ILE A 295 4.25 19.78 -41.27
N THR A 296 3.65 20.33 -42.32
CA THR A 296 2.97 19.59 -43.35
C THR A 296 3.96 18.67 -44.06
N GLY A 297 3.78 17.36 -43.85
CA GLY A 297 4.35 16.34 -44.70
C GLY A 297 5.53 15.56 -44.11
N TYR A 298 5.31 14.26 -44.02
CA TYR A 298 6.21 13.15 -43.66
C TYR A 298 6.39 12.85 -42.15
N GLY A 299 5.64 11.82 -41.71
CA GLY A 299 5.99 10.99 -40.58
C GLY A 299 6.04 11.77 -39.27
N ALA A 300 4.91 11.96 -38.63
CA ALA A 300 4.87 12.33 -37.22
C ALA A 300 5.61 11.25 -36.42
N VAL A 301 6.86 11.47 -36.09
CA VAL A 301 7.58 10.74 -35.09
C VAL A 301 6.81 11.02 -33.80
N ASP A 302 6.10 10.04 -33.29
CA ASP A 302 5.45 10.06 -31.96
C ASP A 302 6.55 10.17 -30.87
N SER A 303 7.27 11.29 -30.82
CA SER A 303 8.25 11.57 -29.77
C SER A 303 7.47 11.89 -28.49
N LYS A 304 7.26 10.88 -27.70
CA LYS A 304 6.72 11.05 -26.35
C LYS A 304 7.75 11.80 -25.53
N ALA A 305 7.36 12.90 -24.92
CA ALA A 305 8.26 13.69 -24.11
C ALA A 305 8.55 13.01 -22.78
N PRO A 306 9.80 13.05 -22.29
CA PRO A 306 10.16 12.50 -21.00
C PRO A 306 9.45 13.24 -19.86
N ARG A 307 9.09 12.52 -18.80
CA ARG A 307 8.39 13.08 -17.64
C ARG A 307 9.07 12.65 -16.35
N MET A 308 9.14 13.59 -15.40
CA MET A 308 9.56 13.31 -14.04
C MET A 308 8.34 13.11 -13.16
N ILE A 309 8.33 12.04 -12.41
CA ILE A 309 7.24 11.68 -11.50
C ILE A 309 7.80 11.64 -10.09
N THR A 310 7.15 12.32 -9.14
CA THR A 310 7.56 12.39 -7.74
C THR A 310 6.46 11.86 -6.84
N GLY A 311 6.82 11.08 -5.82
CA GLY A 311 5.91 10.55 -4.81
C GLY A 311 6.29 11.02 -3.41
N SER A 312 5.30 11.42 -2.60
CA SER A 312 5.54 12.01 -1.28
C SER A 312 4.64 11.42 -0.18
N LEU A 313 5.07 11.60 1.06
CA LEU A 313 4.28 11.27 2.26
C LEU A 313 3.01 12.13 2.40
N ASP A 314 2.82 13.16 1.58
CA ASP A 314 1.57 13.93 1.50
C ASP A 314 0.43 13.17 0.79
N GLY A 315 0.75 12.01 0.21
CA GLY A 315 -0.18 11.17 -0.53
C GLY A 315 -0.45 11.65 -1.96
N PHE A 316 0.39 12.52 -2.51
CA PHE A 316 0.32 12.93 -3.89
C PHE A 316 1.47 12.33 -4.71
N VAL A 317 1.11 11.82 -5.88
CA VAL A 317 2.05 11.63 -6.99
C VAL A 317 1.89 12.84 -7.90
N LYS A 318 2.96 13.53 -8.18
CA LYS A 318 2.99 14.68 -9.10
C LYS A 318 3.82 14.36 -10.32
N ILE A 319 3.31 14.77 -11.46
CA ILE A 319 3.96 14.60 -12.74
C ILE A 319 4.45 15.98 -13.18
N HIS A 320 5.73 16.07 -13.48
CA HIS A 320 6.40 17.27 -13.92
C HIS A 320 6.83 17.12 -15.37
N GLU A 321 6.66 18.18 -16.11
CA GLU A 321 7.27 18.33 -17.42
C GLU A 321 8.73 18.72 -17.24
N LEU A 322 9.62 18.10 -18.01
CA LEU A 322 11.05 18.28 -17.83
C LEU A 322 11.60 19.56 -18.45
N ASP A 323 10.91 20.11 -19.43
CA ASP A 323 11.35 21.35 -20.11
C ASP A 323 11.02 22.59 -19.27
N THR A 324 9.83 22.62 -18.69
CA THR A 324 9.32 23.77 -17.92
C THR A 324 9.42 23.58 -16.41
N PHE A 325 9.72 22.38 -15.95
CA PHE A 325 9.72 21.97 -14.54
C PHE A 325 8.40 22.24 -13.79
N THR A 326 7.31 22.39 -14.54
CA THR A 326 5.99 22.66 -13.97
C THR A 326 5.22 21.37 -13.67
N VAL A 327 4.38 21.39 -12.63
CA VAL A 327 3.48 20.27 -12.34
C VAL A 327 2.33 20.26 -13.34
N THR A 328 2.31 19.27 -14.22
CA THR A 328 1.26 19.11 -15.25
C THR A 328 0.04 18.35 -14.73
N HIS A 329 0.26 17.36 -13.87
CA HIS A 329 -0.82 16.57 -13.31
C HIS A 329 -0.49 16.09 -11.88
N SER A 330 -1.53 15.86 -11.07
CA SER A 330 -1.38 15.31 -9.74
C SER A 330 -2.42 14.22 -9.45
N ILE A 331 -1.97 13.13 -8.82
CA ILE A 331 -2.79 12.01 -8.43
C ILE A 331 -2.79 11.91 -6.91
N LYS A 332 -3.96 11.97 -6.28
CA LYS A 332 -4.09 11.84 -4.82
C LYS A 332 -4.44 10.44 -4.41
N TYR A 333 -3.59 9.85 -3.56
CA TYR A 333 -3.76 8.55 -2.94
C TYR A 333 -4.35 8.65 -1.52
N PRO A 334 -4.97 7.58 -0.99
CA PRO A 334 -5.59 7.59 0.34
C PRO A 334 -4.60 7.49 1.51
N GLY A 335 -3.31 7.35 1.26
CA GLY A 335 -2.26 7.24 2.28
C GLY A 335 -0.91 7.74 1.79
N PRO A 336 0.08 7.82 2.68
CA PRO A 336 1.45 8.19 2.34
C PRO A 336 2.03 7.22 1.30
N ILE A 337 2.75 7.76 0.33
CA ILE A 337 3.43 6.99 -0.70
C ILE A 337 4.84 6.70 -0.18
N LEU A 338 5.27 5.45 -0.26
CA LEU A 338 6.65 5.04 0.09
C LEU A 338 7.48 4.75 -1.15
N SER A 339 6.84 4.18 -2.18
CA SER A 339 7.52 3.86 -3.43
C SER A 339 6.53 3.87 -4.59
N PHE A 340 7.01 4.14 -5.77
CA PHE A 340 6.24 3.92 -6.98
C PHE A 340 7.16 3.49 -8.13
N SER A 341 6.58 2.90 -9.15
CA SER A 341 7.26 2.55 -10.38
C SER A 341 6.28 2.58 -11.55
N LEU A 342 6.76 3.02 -12.69
CA LEU A 342 6.03 3.00 -13.96
C LEU A 342 6.52 1.80 -14.78
N SER A 343 5.61 1.12 -15.49
CA SER A 343 6.02 0.04 -16.39
C SER A 343 6.82 0.59 -17.57
N PRO A 344 7.78 -0.17 -18.15
CA PRO A 344 8.55 0.27 -19.30
C PRO A 344 7.70 0.73 -20.48
N ASP A 345 6.51 0.13 -20.64
CA ASP A 345 5.54 0.52 -21.68
C ASP A 345 4.71 1.77 -21.32
N ALA A 346 4.95 2.42 -20.19
CA ALA A 346 4.16 3.54 -19.65
C ALA A 346 2.64 3.25 -19.53
N ASN A 347 2.22 1.98 -19.50
CA ASN A 347 0.81 1.59 -19.46
C ASN A 347 0.31 1.26 -18.05
N CYS A 348 1.20 0.98 -17.11
CA CYS A 348 0.86 0.62 -15.74
C CYS A 348 1.67 1.46 -14.74
N LEU A 349 0.99 2.07 -13.78
CA LEU A 349 1.59 2.80 -12.66
C LEU A 349 1.31 2.02 -11.38
N ALA A 350 2.35 1.55 -10.73
CA ALA A 350 2.27 0.87 -9.45
C ALA A 350 2.74 1.79 -8.32
N THR A 351 1.98 1.87 -7.24
CA THR A 351 2.30 2.68 -6.06
C THR A 351 2.18 1.85 -4.80
N GLY A 352 3.21 1.89 -3.97
CA GLY A 352 3.25 1.30 -2.65
C GLY A 352 2.94 2.33 -1.57
N LEU A 353 1.97 2.02 -0.73
CA LEU A 353 1.50 2.91 0.32
C LEU A 353 1.89 2.40 1.71
N ALA A 354 2.09 3.32 2.65
CA ALA A 354 2.38 2.99 4.05
C ALA A 354 1.22 2.27 4.76
N ASN A 355 -0.02 2.41 4.25
CA ASN A 355 -1.22 1.77 4.80
C ASN A 355 -1.40 0.31 4.37
N LYS A 356 -0.34 -0.38 3.95
CA LYS A 356 -0.30 -1.79 3.51
C LYS A 356 -1.02 -2.05 2.18
N VAL A 357 -1.36 -1.03 1.43
CA VAL A 357 -2.05 -1.17 0.15
C VAL A 357 -1.07 -0.89 -0.99
N MET A 358 -1.01 -1.80 -1.94
CA MET A 358 -0.40 -1.57 -3.24
C MET A 358 -1.52 -1.25 -4.24
N SER A 359 -1.38 -0.15 -4.95
CA SER A 359 -2.31 0.26 -6.01
C SER A 359 -1.61 0.18 -7.36
N VAL A 360 -2.15 -0.61 -8.26
CA VAL A 360 -1.67 -0.68 -9.65
C VAL A 360 -2.75 -0.11 -10.56
N ARG A 361 -2.42 0.91 -11.31
CA ARG A 361 -3.32 1.57 -12.25
C ARG A 361 -2.90 1.23 -13.67
N ARG A 362 -3.86 0.84 -14.47
CA ARG A 362 -3.65 0.55 -15.89
C ARG A 362 -4.31 1.62 -16.74
N ARG A 363 -3.60 2.06 -17.76
CA ARG A 363 -4.12 2.93 -18.80
C ARG A 363 -5.15 2.17 -19.63
N THR A 364 -6.35 2.70 -19.73
CA THR A 364 -7.40 2.20 -20.60
C THR A 364 -7.58 3.19 -21.74
N LYS A 365 -7.25 2.77 -22.97
CA LYS A 365 -7.55 3.61 -24.14
C LYS A 365 -9.06 3.91 -24.14
N PRO A 366 -9.47 5.16 -24.41
CA PRO A 366 -10.88 5.45 -24.58
C PRO A 366 -11.43 4.54 -25.70
N ARG A 367 -12.50 3.81 -25.41
CA ARG A 367 -13.20 3.07 -26.45
C ARG A 367 -13.70 4.09 -27.46
N ASN A 368 -13.24 3.99 -28.70
CA ASN A 368 -13.84 4.72 -29.80
C ASN A 368 -15.33 4.38 -29.79
N ARG A 369 -16.18 5.40 -29.75
CA ARG A 369 -17.63 5.25 -29.77
C ARG A 369 -18.17 4.65 -31.08
N ASP A 370 -17.29 4.45 -32.05
CA ASP A 370 -17.62 4.02 -33.39
C ASP A 370 -17.38 2.51 -33.67
N ASP A 371 -17.10 1.71 -32.64
CA ASP A 371 -17.01 0.25 -32.79
C ASP A 371 -18.40 -0.38 -32.64
N PRO A 372 -19.00 -0.87 -33.76
CA PRO A 372 -20.37 -1.43 -33.72
C PRO A 372 -20.45 -2.88 -33.22
N SER A 373 -19.37 -3.45 -32.68
CA SER A 373 -19.43 -4.81 -32.09
C SER A 373 -20.10 -4.80 -30.74
N GLY A 374 -21.43 -4.92 -30.77
CA GLY A 374 -22.31 -4.92 -29.61
C GLY A 374 -22.05 -6.06 -28.64
N TYR A 375 -21.60 -5.72 -27.44
CA TYR A 375 -21.97 -6.46 -26.24
C TYR A 375 -22.80 -5.53 -25.37
N GLN A 376 -24.09 -5.78 -25.32
CA GLN A 376 -25.02 -5.13 -24.39
C GLN A 376 -24.65 -5.53 -22.97
N GLY A 377 -23.70 -4.81 -22.39
CA GLY A 377 -23.41 -4.88 -20.95
C GLY A 377 -24.57 -4.29 -20.18
N ILE A 378 -25.19 -5.11 -19.36
CA ILE A 378 -26.24 -4.80 -18.39
C ILE A 378 -25.95 -3.43 -17.73
N GLN A 379 -26.76 -2.44 -18.10
CA GLN A 379 -26.78 -1.14 -17.41
C GLN A 379 -27.29 -1.37 -15.98
N ARG A 380 -26.36 -1.56 -15.04
CA ARG A 380 -26.69 -1.41 -13.61
C ARG A 380 -27.11 0.05 -13.40
N LYS A 381 -28.44 0.28 -13.25
CA LYS A 381 -28.99 1.56 -12.78
C LYS A 381 -28.20 2.00 -11.56
N LYS A 382 -27.38 3.04 -11.71
CA LYS A 382 -26.72 3.72 -10.59
C LYS A 382 -27.85 4.27 -9.71
N LYS A 383 -28.15 3.60 -8.59
CA LYS A 383 -28.93 4.21 -7.51
C LYS A 383 -28.20 5.51 -7.15
N GLY A 384 -28.89 6.64 -7.32
CA GLY A 384 -28.35 7.96 -7.04
C GLY A 384 -27.90 8.05 -5.58
N TYR A 385 -26.59 7.90 -5.36
CA TYR A 385 -26.00 8.26 -4.08
C TYR A 385 -25.88 9.79 -4.06
N THR A 386 -26.67 10.44 -3.23
CA THR A 386 -26.41 11.82 -2.84
C THR A 386 -25.02 11.87 -2.25
N VAL A 387 -24.08 12.40 -3.03
CA VAL A 387 -22.72 12.65 -2.55
C VAL A 387 -22.85 13.68 -1.45
N LYS A 388 -22.77 13.27 -0.19
CA LYS A 388 -22.66 14.20 0.94
C LYS A 388 -21.48 15.11 0.64
N LYS A 389 -21.75 16.41 0.44
CA LYS A 389 -20.71 17.42 0.22
C LYS A 389 -19.63 17.22 1.30
N PRO A 390 -18.35 17.15 0.93
CA PRO A 390 -17.29 16.95 1.91
C PRO A 390 -17.39 18.09 2.94
N ARG A 391 -17.44 17.75 4.23
CA ARG A 391 -17.41 18.72 5.32
C ARG A 391 -16.17 19.59 5.12
N ARG A 392 -16.38 20.90 5.03
CA ARG A 392 -15.26 21.86 4.97
C ARG A 392 -14.47 21.73 6.28
N LEU A 393 -13.16 21.60 6.18
CA LEU A 393 -12.29 21.72 7.33
C LEU A 393 -12.17 23.22 7.64
N ASP A 394 -12.78 23.63 8.74
CA ASP A 394 -12.67 24.99 9.25
C ASP A 394 -11.54 25.10 10.27
N ALA A 395 -11.02 26.31 10.48
CA ALA A 395 -9.94 26.58 11.42
C ALA A 395 -10.24 26.18 12.88
N GLY A 396 -11.51 25.97 13.23
CA GLY A 396 -11.92 25.45 14.54
C GLY A 396 -11.72 23.95 14.74
N HIS A 397 -11.27 23.23 13.73
CA HIS A 397 -11.05 21.79 13.84
C HIS A 397 -9.56 21.47 13.87
N TRP A 398 -9.09 20.72 14.88
CA TRP A 398 -7.68 20.38 15.07
C TRP A 398 -7.00 19.78 13.82
N ARG A 399 -7.75 19.06 12.97
CA ARG A 399 -7.26 18.51 11.69
C ARG A 399 -6.87 19.58 10.67
N TYR A 400 -7.34 20.80 10.82
CA TYR A 400 -6.99 21.92 9.95
C TYR A 400 -5.50 22.26 10.06
N PHE A 401 -4.91 22.10 11.25
CA PHE A 401 -3.52 22.42 11.54
C PHE A 401 -2.56 21.28 11.20
N ILE A 402 -3.06 20.09 10.84
CA ILE A 402 -2.17 19.02 10.37
C ILE A 402 -1.65 19.39 9.00
N ARG A 403 -0.30 19.46 8.88
CA ARG A 403 0.38 19.80 7.63
C ARG A 403 -0.13 18.93 6.48
N GLY A 404 -0.54 19.54 5.38
CA GLY A 404 -1.08 18.86 4.20
C GLY A 404 -2.59 18.52 4.23
N GLN A 405 -3.28 18.65 5.36
CA GLN A 405 -4.72 18.38 5.43
C GLN A 405 -5.57 19.49 4.76
N ASN A 406 -5.04 20.71 4.71
CA ASN A 406 -5.70 21.86 4.06
C ASN A 406 -5.51 21.87 2.56
N SER A 407 -4.56 21.08 2.06
CA SER A 407 -4.25 21.02 0.64
C SER A 407 -5.44 20.44 -0.11
N LYS A 408 -6.05 21.23 -0.94
CA LYS A 408 -7.07 20.76 -1.88
C LYS A 408 -6.35 20.33 -3.14
N ALA A 409 -6.65 19.12 -3.60
CA ALA A 409 -6.23 18.71 -4.91
C ALA A 409 -6.76 19.70 -5.95
N ALA A 410 -5.97 20.02 -6.98
CA ALA A 410 -6.40 20.82 -8.10
C ALA A 410 -7.71 20.25 -8.70
N ALA A 411 -8.50 21.09 -9.38
CA ALA A 411 -9.80 20.65 -9.89
C ALA A 411 -9.69 19.50 -10.91
N ASP A 412 -8.57 19.46 -11.62
CA ASP A 412 -8.21 18.45 -12.61
C ASP A 412 -7.49 17.21 -12.03
N ALA A 413 -7.10 17.25 -10.76
CA ALA A 413 -6.40 16.15 -10.12
C ALA A 413 -7.26 14.88 -10.04
N THR A 414 -6.68 13.75 -10.38
CA THR A 414 -7.30 12.44 -10.20
C THR A 414 -7.27 12.04 -8.73
N LYS A 415 -8.46 11.83 -8.13
CA LYS A 415 -8.58 11.41 -6.72
C LYS A 415 -8.87 9.93 -6.64
N ILE A 416 -8.04 9.20 -5.92
CA ILE A 416 -8.26 7.80 -5.62
C ILE A 416 -9.04 7.71 -4.32
N LEU A 417 -10.25 7.17 -4.40
CA LEU A 417 -11.09 6.97 -3.22
C LEU A 417 -10.54 5.79 -2.42
N ARG A 418 -10.53 5.97 -1.10
CA ARG A 418 -10.22 4.87 -0.18
C ARG A 418 -11.27 3.77 -0.36
N GLN A 419 -10.83 2.52 -0.38
CA GLN A 419 -11.75 1.39 -0.31
C GLN A 419 -12.67 1.55 0.90
N ARG A 420 -13.98 1.38 0.71
CA ARG A 420 -14.93 1.44 1.82
C ARG A 420 -14.53 0.37 2.83
N ARG A 421 -14.37 0.76 4.08
CA ARG A 421 -14.22 -0.22 5.17
C ARG A 421 -15.44 -1.14 5.10
N VAL A 422 -15.20 -2.44 5.03
CA VAL A 422 -16.25 -3.44 5.16
C VAL A 422 -16.96 -3.14 6.49
N HIS A 423 -18.27 -2.95 6.44
CA HIS A 423 -19.06 -2.79 7.67
C HIS A 423 -18.93 -4.08 8.45
N LEU A 424 -18.32 -4.00 9.62
CA LEU A 424 -18.27 -5.13 10.54
C LEU A 424 -19.70 -5.53 10.90
N ALA A 425 -19.94 -6.84 10.95
CA ALA A 425 -21.18 -7.39 11.45
C ALA A 425 -21.46 -6.90 12.89
N ALA A 426 -22.72 -6.94 13.33
CA ALA A 426 -23.09 -6.43 14.65
C ALA A 426 -22.30 -7.13 15.76
N HIS A 427 -22.20 -8.45 15.70
CA HIS A 427 -21.45 -9.26 16.67
C HIS A 427 -19.95 -8.92 16.68
N ASP A 428 -19.29 -8.68 15.52
CA ASP A 428 -17.88 -8.29 15.45
C ASP A 428 -17.63 -6.90 16.07
N ARG A 429 -18.60 -5.99 15.91
CA ARG A 429 -18.53 -4.66 16.49
C ARG A 429 -18.58 -4.71 18.00
N MET A 430 -19.46 -5.57 18.55
CA MET A 430 -19.60 -5.79 19.98
C MET A 430 -18.38 -6.50 20.56
N LEU A 431 -17.80 -7.49 19.85
CA LEU A 431 -16.55 -8.14 20.22
C LEU A 431 -15.37 -7.15 20.32
N LYS A 432 -15.30 -6.15 19.44
CA LYS A 432 -14.31 -5.07 19.52
C LYS A 432 -14.50 -4.13 20.71
N GLN A 433 -15.72 -4.03 21.22
CA GLN A 433 -16.08 -3.23 22.39
C GLN A 433 -15.98 -4.04 23.70
N PHE A 434 -15.55 -5.31 23.64
CA PHE A 434 -15.50 -6.24 24.77
C PHE A 434 -16.87 -6.54 25.41
N ARG A 435 -17.96 -6.31 24.66
CA ARG A 435 -19.33 -6.61 25.06
C ARG A 435 -19.67 -8.04 24.62
N TYR A 436 -19.18 -9.01 25.37
CA TYR A 436 -19.24 -10.42 24.99
C TYR A 436 -20.65 -11.01 25.03
N GLY A 437 -21.48 -10.59 26.02
CA GLY A 437 -22.87 -11.01 26.12
C GLY A 437 -23.68 -10.60 24.91
N ASP A 438 -23.66 -9.30 24.59
CA ASP A 438 -24.39 -8.76 23.45
C ASP A 438 -23.89 -9.29 22.11
N ALA A 439 -22.59 -9.60 22.02
CA ALA A 439 -22.01 -10.22 20.83
C ALA A 439 -22.56 -11.63 20.59
N LEU A 440 -22.74 -12.40 21.67
CA LEU A 440 -23.31 -13.74 21.61
C LEU A 440 -24.80 -13.67 21.23
N ASP A 441 -25.56 -12.75 21.82
CA ASP A 441 -26.97 -12.57 21.50
C ASP A 441 -27.19 -12.12 20.07
N ALA A 442 -26.38 -11.15 19.58
CA ALA A 442 -26.42 -10.75 18.18
C ALA A 442 -26.07 -11.89 17.22
N ALA A 443 -25.20 -12.82 17.60
CA ALA A 443 -24.86 -13.99 16.80
C ALA A 443 -26.01 -15.03 16.82
N LEU A 444 -26.65 -15.25 17.98
CA LEU A 444 -27.80 -16.14 18.13
C LEU A 444 -28.99 -15.67 17.28
N HIS A 445 -29.28 -14.36 17.28
CA HIS A 445 -30.34 -13.77 16.45
C HIS A 445 -30.11 -13.94 14.95
N LEU A 446 -28.85 -14.09 14.49
CA LEU A 446 -28.56 -14.38 13.07
C LEU A 446 -28.92 -15.82 12.68
N GLY A 447 -29.09 -16.73 13.65
CA GLY A 447 -29.51 -18.12 13.44
C GLY A 447 -28.53 -19.01 12.66
N ARG A 448 -27.29 -18.53 12.37
CA ARG A 448 -26.27 -19.30 11.64
C ARG A 448 -25.35 -20.02 12.62
N ALA A 449 -25.42 -21.34 12.67
CA ALA A 449 -24.66 -22.15 13.61
C ALA A 449 -23.14 -21.92 13.56
N GLU A 450 -22.59 -21.74 12.35
CA GLU A 450 -21.15 -21.49 12.15
C GLU A 450 -20.68 -20.14 12.74
N VAL A 451 -21.51 -19.10 12.60
CA VAL A 451 -21.19 -17.77 13.13
C VAL A 451 -21.22 -17.78 14.65
N VAL A 452 -22.23 -18.44 15.24
CA VAL A 452 -22.34 -18.57 16.70
C VAL A 452 -21.16 -19.36 17.24
N ALA A 453 -20.77 -20.48 16.61
CA ALA A 453 -19.62 -21.26 17.02
C ALA A 453 -18.32 -20.44 16.94
N ALA A 454 -18.11 -19.68 15.89
CA ALA A 454 -16.93 -18.81 15.73
C ALA A 454 -16.88 -17.69 16.80
N VAL A 455 -18.02 -17.08 17.13
CA VAL A 455 -18.12 -16.07 18.21
C VAL A 455 -17.79 -16.69 19.56
N ILE A 456 -18.33 -17.87 19.85
CA ILE A 456 -18.06 -18.60 21.10
C ILE A 456 -16.58 -18.96 21.23
N GLU A 457 -15.96 -19.45 20.16
CA GLU A 457 -14.54 -19.77 20.12
C GLU A 457 -13.69 -18.53 20.39
N GLU A 458 -14.00 -17.40 19.73
CA GLU A 458 -13.26 -16.16 19.94
C GLU A 458 -13.46 -15.58 21.33
N VAL A 459 -14.66 -15.67 21.91
CA VAL A 459 -14.94 -15.28 23.30
C VAL A 459 -14.21 -16.19 24.28
N GLY A 460 -14.18 -17.50 24.01
CA GLY A 460 -13.42 -18.49 24.81
C GLY A 460 -11.91 -18.20 24.75
N ARG A 461 -11.35 -17.93 23.58
CA ARG A 461 -9.93 -17.57 23.40
C ARG A 461 -9.54 -16.31 24.16
N ARG A 462 -10.47 -15.34 24.28
CA ARG A 462 -10.27 -14.10 25.05
C ARG A 462 -10.54 -14.24 26.55
N GLY A 463 -10.86 -15.43 27.03
CA GLY A 463 -11.21 -15.68 28.43
C GLY A 463 -12.50 -15.01 28.89
N GLY A 464 -13.34 -14.55 27.96
CA GLY A 464 -14.57 -13.80 28.24
C GLY A 464 -15.83 -14.66 28.39
N LEU A 465 -15.74 -15.99 28.28
CA LEU A 465 -16.88 -16.88 28.23
C LEU A 465 -17.75 -16.79 29.51
N GLN A 466 -17.11 -16.73 30.66
CA GLN A 466 -17.81 -16.58 31.94
C GLN A 466 -18.58 -15.25 32.00
N LYS A 467 -17.96 -14.13 31.53
CA LYS A 467 -18.63 -12.83 31.49
C LYS A 467 -19.78 -12.78 30.47
N ALA A 468 -19.67 -13.55 29.39
CA ALA A 468 -20.70 -13.64 28.35
C ALA A 468 -21.93 -14.43 28.82
N LEU A 469 -21.75 -15.36 29.74
CA LEU A 469 -22.81 -16.26 30.24
C LEU A 469 -23.37 -15.82 31.61
N ALA A 470 -22.64 -15.01 32.39
CA ALA A 470 -23.07 -14.56 33.71
C ALA A 470 -24.22 -13.53 33.63
N ASN A 471 -25.05 -13.48 34.66
CA ASN A 471 -26.14 -12.52 34.85
C ASN A 471 -27.14 -12.48 33.67
N ARG A 472 -27.56 -13.67 33.21
CA ARG A 472 -28.57 -13.80 32.17
C ARG A 472 -29.92 -14.14 32.77
N ASP A 473 -30.96 -13.48 32.27
CA ASP A 473 -32.34 -13.80 32.56
C ASP A 473 -32.76 -15.08 31.83
N ASP A 474 -33.81 -15.74 32.28
CA ASP A 474 -34.38 -16.95 31.71
C ASP A 474 -34.66 -16.82 30.22
N ALA A 475 -35.18 -15.67 29.79
CA ALA A 475 -35.47 -15.36 28.38
C ALA A 475 -34.23 -15.28 27.49
N SER A 476 -33.09 -14.84 28.04
CA SER A 476 -31.80 -14.75 27.33
C SER A 476 -30.99 -16.04 27.39
N LEU A 477 -31.27 -16.92 28.37
CA LEU A 477 -30.60 -18.21 28.52
C LEU A 477 -31.20 -19.28 27.61
N LEU A 478 -32.51 -19.26 27.40
CA LEU A 478 -33.23 -20.22 26.55
C LEU A 478 -32.64 -20.36 25.14
N PRO A 479 -32.34 -19.29 24.38
CA PRO A 479 -31.75 -19.43 23.04
C PRO A 479 -30.40 -20.12 23.02
N ILE A 480 -29.63 -20.00 24.12
CA ILE A 480 -28.33 -20.65 24.28
C ILE A 480 -28.52 -22.14 24.52
N LEU A 481 -29.44 -22.51 25.41
CA LEU A 481 -29.78 -23.92 25.70
C LEU A 481 -30.32 -24.61 24.45
N GLU A 482 -31.22 -23.96 23.70
CA GLU A 482 -31.71 -24.47 22.39
C GLU A 482 -30.59 -24.67 21.40
N TYR A 483 -29.65 -23.70 21.31
CA TYR A 483 -28.51 -23.78 20.43
C TYR A 483 -27.61 -24.97 20.79
N ILE A 484 -27.31 -25.17 22.08
CA ILE A 484 -26.54 -26.32 22.59
C ILE A 484 -27.27 -27.60 22.24
N ASN A 485 -28.56 -27.70 22.55
CA ASN A 485 -29.36 -28.87 22.28
C ASN A 485 -29.38 -29.26 20.80
N LYS A 486 -29.43 -28.24 19.89
CA LYS A 486 -29.41 -28.46 18.43
C LYS A 486 -28.06 -28.92 17.90
N ASN A 487 -26.95 -28.48 18.48
CA ASN A 487 -25.61 -28.66 17.93
C ASN A 487 -24.70 -29.63 18.68
N ILE A 488 -25.10 -30.12 19.87
CA ILE A 488 -24.31 -31.04 20.71
C ILE A 488 -23.99 -32.38 20.00
N SER A 489 -24.88 -32.83 19.14
CA SER A 489 -24.70 -34.07 18.36
C SER A 489 -23.80 -33.91 17.15
N LYS A 490 -23.35 -32.69 16.81
CA LYS A 490 -22.50 -32.44 15.62
C LYS A 490 -21.03 -32.56 16.01
N PRO A 491 -20.25 -33.51 15.44
CA PRO A 491 -18.86 -33.75 15.85
C PRO A 491 -17.95 -32.51 15.84
N ARG A 492 -18.19 -31.59 14.91
CA ARG A 492 -17.40 -30.34 14.76
C ARG A 492 -17.56 -29.38 15.97
N HIS A 493 -18.70 -29.41 16.64
CA HIS A 493 -19.04 -28.42 17.67
C HIS A 493 -19.19 -29.04 19.07
N THR A 494 -19.17 -30.37 19.18
CA THR A 494 -19.43 -31.09 20.45
C THR A 494 -18.53 -30.61 21.58
N ALA A 495 -17.22 -30.52 21.38
CA ALA A 495 -16.28 -30.08 22.40
C ALA A 495 -16.58 -28.66 22.94
N GLN A 496 -16.96 -27.76 22.04
CA GLN A 496 -17.34 -26.39 22.40
C GLN A 496 -18.67 -26.36 23.15
N MET A 497 -19.66 -27.17 22.71
CA MET A 497 -20.98 -27.22 23.33
C MET A 497 -20.90 -27.83 24.75
N VAL A 498 -20.08 -28.85 24.94
CA VAL A 498 -19.84 -29.43 26.28
C VAL A 498 -19.18 -28.42 27.20
N ASN A 499 -18.20 -27.67 26.72
CA ASN A 499 -17.54 -26.64 27.54
C ASN A 499 -18.52 -25.53 27.95
N ILE A 500 -19.41 -25.08 27.05
CA ILE A 500 -20.42 -24.08 27.40
C ILE A 500 -21.45 -24.65 28.36
N ALA A 501 -21.92 -25.89 28.14
CA ALA A 501 -22.89 -26.54 29.01
C ALA A 501 -22.33 -26.68 30.43
N ASN A 502 -21.07 -27.10 30.59
CA ASN A 502 -20.42 -27.16 31.90
C ASN A 502 -20.36 -25.79 32.58
N ARG A 503 -20.00 -24.73 31.82
CA ARG A 503 -19.98 -23.37 32.37
C ARG A 503 -21.36 -22.85 32.77
N ILE A 504 -22.41 -23.21 32.02
CA ILE A 504 -23.79 -22.87 32.41
C ILE A 504 -24.19 -23.60 33.68
N ILE A 505 -23.84 -24.88 33.82
CA ILE A 505 -24.10 -25.66 35.04
C ILE A 505 -23.32 -25.08 36.22
N ASP A 506 -22.06 -24.69 36.04
CA ASP A 506 -21.25 -24.07 37.10
C ASP A 506 -21.85 -22.74 37.58
N LEU A 507 -22.46 -21.94 36.68
CA LEU A 507 -23.02 -20.63 37.00
C LEU A 507 -24.45 -20.68 37.56
N TYR A 508 -25.27 -21.57 37.02
CA TYR A 508 -26.72 -21.62 37.30
C TYR A 508 -27.15 -22.91 37.98
N GLY A 509 -26.22 -23.79 38.34
CA GLY A 509 -26.54 -25.05 39.02
C GLY A 509 -27.22 -24.91 40.39
N GLY A 510 -27.01 -23.75 41.05
CA GLY A 510 -27.70 -23.42 42.30
C GLY A 510 -29.15 -23.00 42.12
N ASP A 511 -29.52 -22.54 40.93
CA ASP A 511 -30.83 -22.00 40.61
C ASP A 511 -31.75 -23.02 39.90
N VAL A 512 -31.28 -24.28 39.80
CA VAL A 512 -32.06 -25.39 39.22
C VAL A 512 -33.28 -25.65 40.09
N GLY A 513 -34.47 -25.61 39.50
CA GLY A 513 -35.75 -25.70 40.18
C GLY A 513 -36.47 -24.37 40.36
N ALA A 514 -35.82 -23.24 40.11
CA ALA A 514 -36.44 -21.91 40.19
C ALA A 514 -37.26 -21.56 38.92
N SER A 515 -36.86 -22.09 37.76
CA SER A 515 -37.51 -21.83 36.46
C SER A 515 -37.81 -23.12 35.71
N ALA A 516 -39.09 -23.43 35.51
CA ALA A 516 -39.54 -24.61 34.77
C ALA A 516 -39.03 -24.64 33.32
N THR A 517 -38.86 -23.49 32.66
CA THR A 517 -38.42 -23.39 31.28
C THR A 517 -36.93 -23.70 31.10
N VAL A 518 -36.09 -23.25 32.02
CA VAL A 518 -34.65 -23.53 32.05
C VAL A 518 -34.40 -25.00 32.39
N ASP A 519 -35.16 -25.54 33.38
CA ASP A 519 -35.08 -26.94 33.76
C ASP A 519 -35.44 -27.89 32.63
N ASP A 520 -36.48 -27.59 31.86
CA ASP A 520 -36.84 -28.36 30.67
C ASP A 520 -35.74 -28.28 29.59
N GLY A 521 -35.10 -27.15 29.42
CA GLY A 521 -33.95 -26.99 28.53
C GLY A 521 -32.78 -27.87 28.93
N LEU A 522 -32.42 -27.88 30.22
CA LEU A 522 -31.36 -28.70 30.79
C LEU A 522 -31.66 -30.19 30.71
N ARG A 523 -32.91 -30.63 31.02
CA ARG A 523 -33.36 -32.03 30.88
C ARG A 523 -33.20 -32.51 29.44
N ARG A 524 -33.61 -31.74 28.44
CA ARG A 524 -33.45 -32.08 27.03
C ARG A 524 -31.98 -32.24 26.63
N ILE A 525 -31.08 -31.41 27.15
CA ILE A 525 -29.65 -31.56 26.92
C ILE A 525 -29.15 -32.84 27.60
N GLN A 526 -29.56 -33.13 28.84
CA GLN A 526 -29.19 -34.35 29.58
C GLN A 526 -29.63 -35.62 28.82
N GLU A 527 -30.87 -35.69 28.33
CA GLU A 527 -31.36 -36.79 27.54
C GLU A 527 -30.54 -37.02 26.26
N LYS A 528 -30.22 -35.94 25.54
CA LYS A 528 -29.38 -36.03 24.37
C LYS A 528 -27.96 -36.51 24.68
N VAL A 529 -27.35 -36.01 25.73
CA VAL A 529 -26.02 -36.45 26.16
C VAL A 529 -26.04 -37.94 26.51
N ARG A 530 -27.04 -38.41 27.27
CA ARG A 530 -27.22 -39.84 27.57
C ARG A 530 -27.38 -40.68 26.29
N THR A 531 -28.13 -40.21 25.32
CA THR A 531 -28.33 -40.90 24.04
C THR A 531 -27.02 -40.97 23.25
N GLN A 532 -26.25 -39.91 23.25
CA GLN A 532 -24.94 -39.88 22.57
C GLN A 532 -23.92 -40.79 23.27
N LEU A 533 -23.88 -40.82 24.60
CA LEU A 533 -23.00 -41.71 25.36
C LEU A 533 -23.31 -43.17 25.04
N ARG A 534 -24.59 -43.59 25.08
CA ARG A 534 -24.98 -44.94 24.67
C ARG A 534 -24.55 -45.30 23.25
N LEU A 535 -24.69 -44.35 22.32
CA LEU A 535 -24.26 -44.55 20.95
C LEU A 535 -22.73 -44.70 20.85
N HIS A 536 -21.98 -43.93 21.60
CA HIS A 536 -20.52 -44.07 21.67
C HIS A 536 -20.08 -45.39 22.30
N GLU A 537 -20.76 -45.85 23.36
CA GLU A 537 -20.52 -47.16 23.97
C GLU A 537 -20.74 -48.30 22.96
N THR A 538 -21.84 -48.24 22.20
CA THR A 538 -22.09 -49.25 21.15
C THR A 538 -21.09 -49.20 20.01
N LEU A 539 -20.64 -48.01 19.60
CA LEU A 539 -19.61 -47.85 18.57
C LEU A 539 -18.24 -48.37 19.04
N THR A 540 -17.86 -48.10 20.29
CA THR A 540 -16.61 -48.64 20.85
C THR A 540 -16.63 -50.15 20.98
N GLN A 541 -17.79 -50.76 21.36
CA GLN A 541 -17.97 -52.19 21.36
C GLN A 541 -17.83 -52.79 19.95
N LEU A 542 -18.47 -52.18 18.94
CA LEU A 542 -18.35 -52.61 17.55
C LEU A 542 -16.91 -52.46 17.02
N GLN A 543 -16.22 -51.39 17.40
CA GLN A 543 -14.82 -51.19 17.02
C GLN A 543 -13.93 -52.26 17.66
N GLY A 544 -14.15 -52.59 18.94
CA GLY A 544 -13.45 -53.69 19.64
C GLY A 544 -13.68 -55.03 18.95
N MET A 545 -14.94 -55.36 18.58
CA MET A 545 -15.25 -56.59 17.84
C MET A 545 -14.58 -56.60 16.45
N ALA A 546 -14.58 -55.46 15.72
CA ALA A 546 -13.91 -55.36 14.44
C ALA A 546 -12.39 -55.59 14.55
N LEU A 547 -11.74 -55.01 15.58
CA LEU A 547 -10.32 -55.23 15.85
C LEU A 547 -10.01 -56.69 16.20
N MET A 548 -10.88 -57.39 16.92
CA MET A 548 -10.71 -58.81 17.19
C MET A 548 -10.82 -59.66 15.90
N ILE A 549 -11.69 -59.29 14.95
CA ILE A 549 -11.88 -59.99 13.68
C ILE A 549 -10.71 -59.72 12.72
N THR A 550 -10.20 -58.50 12.70
CA THR A 550 -9.12 -58.12 11.78
C THR A 550 -7.72 -58.51 12.27
N GLY A 551 -7.59 -58.96 13.53
CA GLY A 551 -6.32 -59.42 14.11
C GLY A 551 -5.27 -58.27 14.26
N ALA A 552 -5.70 -57.02 14.32
CA ALA A 552 -4.84 -55.84 14.46
C ALA A 552 -4.88 -55.30 15.88
#